data_593edf46845134655baa0077026fab68
#
_entry.id   593edf46845134655baa0077026fab68
#
_cell.length_a   1.000
_cell.length_b   1.000
_cell.length_c   1.000
_cell.angle_alpha   90.00
_cell.angle_beta   90.00
_cell.angle_gamma   90.00
#
_symmetry.space_group_name_H-M   'P 1'
#
loop_
_entity.id
_entity.type
_entity.pdbx_description
1 polymer ?
#
loop_
_entity_poly.entity_id
_entity_poly.type
_entity_poly.pdbx_seq_one_letter_code
_entity_poly.pdbx_strand_id
1 'polypeptide(L)'
;MLKNKLFNTLIPIVFLFTVILITPGCTGGGNDVVGPVAENFSLSISTPSGLTKNTADVIKFTSVKLLIRDLKFEKENTEGTGSEVKIGPFVINLNLTGTINTVVVVNIPNDIYDEIAFKIHKVGGSETPPDPEFKEGDNNDQRYSVIIKGTFNGNTFVYKSKKSAQQKIKLKSPITIDGSKTFNVTLIVDPSKWFDDNGTILDPRDQSNESKIDNLIKDNIKQVFRDDNKDGKSDD
;
A
#
# COMPACT_ATOMS: atom_id res chain seq x y z
N MET A 1 75.40 38.80 -0.54
CA MET A 1 76.37 37.95 -1.17
C MET A 1 75.66 36.70 -1.60
N LEU A 2 75.94 36.24 -2.78
CA LEU A 2 75.42 35.08 -3.54
C LEU A 2 73.88 35.01 -3.79
N LYS A 3 73.55 35.36 -5.01
CA LYS A 3 72.32 35.12 -5.72
C LYS A 3 72.36 33.70 -6.28
N ASN A 4 71.37 32.84 -5.96
CA ASN A 4 71.12 31.63 -6.72
C ASN A 4 69.85 31.76 -7.53
N LYS A 5 70.06 31.75 -8.84
CA LYS A 5 69.00 31.68 -9.85
C LYS A 5 68.54 30.20 -9.93
N LEU A 6 67.29 29.96 -9.71
CA LEU A 6 66.65 28.67 -10.08
C LEU A 6 66.08 28.78 -11.48
N PHE A 7 66.59 27.94 -12.37
CA PHE A 7 66.08 27.72 -13.72
C PHE A 7 64.74 27.00 -13.68
N ASN A 8 63.75 27.61 -14.24
CA ASN A 8 62.41 26.96 -14.46
C ASN A 8 62.49 26.23 -15.82
N THR A 9 62.58 24.91 -15.80
CA THR A 9 62.49 24.08 -17.01
C THR A 9 61.05 23.61 -17.18
N LEU A 10 60.33 24.24 -18.12
CA LEU A 10 59.02 23.73 -18.58
C LEU A 10 59.23 22.49 -19.44
N ILE A 11 58.67 21.37 -19.01
CA ILE A 11 58.57 20.16 -19.81
C ILE A 11 57.16 20.14 -20.43
N PRO A 12 57.01 20.13 -21.76
CA PRO A 12 55.72 19.98 -22.37
C PRO A 12 55.27 18.50 -22.29
N ILE A 13 54.17 18.24 -21.60
CA ILE A 13 53.51 16.97 -21.61
C ILE A 13 52.74 16.83 -22.93
N VAL A 14 53.25 15.98 -23.80
CA VAL A 14 52.56 15.60 -25.03
C VAL A 14 51.51 14.53 -24.67
N PHE A 15 50.25 14.91 -24.70
CA PHE A 15 49.12 13.96 -24.58
C PHE A 15 48.98 13.19 -25.90
N LEU A 16 49.42 11.94 -25.87
CA LEU A 16 49.18 11.03 -26.99
C LEU A 16 47.73 10.51 -26.91
N PHE A 17 46.85 11.06 -27.74
CA PHE A 17 45.50 10.56 -27.90
C PHE A 17 45.53 9.26 -28.71
N THR A 18 45.41 8.14 -28.00
CA THR A 18 45.23 6.83 -28.65
C THR A 18 43.75 6.70 -29.02
N VAL A 19 43.40 6.89 -30.28
CA VAL A 19 42.07 6.62 -30.82
C VAL A 19 41.93 5.09 -30.91
N ILE A 20 41.15 4.50 -29.99
CA ILE A 20 40.71 3.11 -30.07
C ILE A 20 39.54 3.07 -31.02
N LEU A 21 39.76 2.60 -32.23
CA LEU A 21 38.69 2.23 -33.17
C LEU A 21 38.00 0.96 -32.65
N ILE A 22 36.86 1.14 -31.98
CA ILE A 22 36.00 0.03 -31.63
C ILE A 22 35.18 -0.31 -32.89
N THR A 23 35.52 -1.40 -33.56
CA THR A 23 34.67 -2.00 -34.58
C THR A 23 33.40 -2.54 -33.93
N PRO A 24 32.20 -2.21 -34.35
CA PRO A 24 30.99 -2.84 -33.86
C PRO A 24 30.95 -4.27 -34.41
N GLY A 25 31.36 -5.22 -33.56
CA GLY A 25 31.12 -6.64 -33.79
C GLY A 25 29.61 -6.87 -33.63
N CYS A 26 28.96 -7.15 -34.74
CA CYS A 26 27.56 -7.58 -34.78
C CYS A 26 27.49 -9.02 -34.25
N THR A 27 27.34 -9.21 -32.93
CA THR A 27 26.88 -10.47 -32.37
C THR A 27 25.38 -10.28 -32.07
N GLY A 28 24.55 -10.97 -32.84
CA GLY A 28 23.13 -11.06 -32.64
C GLY A 28 22.82 -11.68 -31.26
N GLY A 29 22.56 -10.84 -30.31
CA GLY A 29 21.91 -11.13 -29.05
C GLY A 29 20.82 -10.08 -28.92
N GLY A 30 19.56 -10.49 -29.11
CA GLY A 30 18.42 -9.60 -28.90
C GLY A 30 18.46 -9.06 -27.49
N ASN A 31 18.94 -7.85 -27.34
CA ASN A 31 18.56 -7.03 -26.19
C ASN A 31 17.11 -6.64 -26.43
N ASP A 32 16.20 -7.48 -25.97
CA ASP A 32 14.84 -7.00 -25.71
C ASP A 32 15.02 -5.82 -24.76
N VAL A 33 14.90 -4.62 -25.32
CA VAL A 33 14.69 -3.42 -24.52
C VAL A 33 13.30 -3.65 -23.93
N VAL A 34 13.28 -4.26 -22.72
CA VAL A 34 12.08 -4.34 -21.93
C VAL A 34 11.71 -2.89 -21.64
N GLY A 35 10.84 -2.32 -22.43
CA GLY A 35 10.22 -1.04 -22.16
C GLY A 35 9.63 -1.08 -20.74
N PRO A 36 9.37 0.05 -20.09
CA PRO A 36 8.74 0.05 -18.78
C PRO A 36 7.49 -0.82 -18.87
N VAL A 37 7.47 -1.92 -18.10
CA VAL A 37 6.34 -2.85 -18.10
C VAL A 37 5.14 -2.03 -17.64
N ALA A 38 4.14 -1.88 -18.48
CA ALA A 38 2.95 -1.12 -18.15
C ALA A 38 2.27 -1.78 -16.94
N GLU A 39 2.00 -0.98 -15.94
CA GLU A 39 1.28 -1.42 -14.75
C GLU A 39 -0.12 -1.90 -15.18
N ASN A 40 -0.47 -3.13 -14.85
CA ASN A 40 -1.69 -3.78 -15.31
C ASN A 40 -2.75 -3.96 -14.22
N PHE A 41 -2.42 -3.62 -12.97
CA PHE A 41 -3.35 -3.69 -11.85
C PHE A 41 -3.19 -2.49 -10.91
N SER A 42 -4.33 -1.97 -10.42
CA SER A 42 -4.37 -0.98 -9.35
C SER A 42 -5.41 -1.35 -8.28
N LEU A 43 -5.08 -1.01 -7.02
CA LEU A 43 -6.02 -1.04 -5.91
C LEU A 43 -6.35 0.40 -5.53
N SER A 44 -7.62 0.72 -5.53
CA SER A 44 -8.15 1.99 -5.06
C SER A 44 -8.94 1.80 -3.76
N ILE A 45 -9.05 2.86 -2.99
CA ILE A 45 -9.88 2.90 -1.78
C ILE A 45 -10.87 4.05 -1.90
N SER A 46 -12.11 3.75 -1.53
CA SER A 46 -13.17 4.71 -1.33
C SER A 46 -13.60 4.74 0.13
N THR A 47 -13.82 5.94 0.65
CA THR A 47 -14.44 6.15 1.96
C THR A 47 -15.73 6.91 1.79
N PRO A 48 -16.72 6.77 2.69
CA PRO A 48 -17.89 7.63 2.68
C PRO A 48 -17.51 9.12 2.82
N SER A 49 -18.30 10.00 2.20
CA SER A 49 -18.15 11.44 2.41
C SER A 49 -18.59 11.82 3.83
N GLY A 50 -17.96 12.87 4.38
CA GLY A 50 -18.37 13.43 5.67
C GLY A 50 -17.70 12.83 6.90
N LEU A 51 -16.74 11.93 6.76
CA LEU A 51 -16.00 11.33 7.89
C LEU A 51 -15.28 12.35 8.77
N THR A 52 -14.93 13.51 8.20
CA THR A 52 -14.35 14.64 8.94
C THR A 52 -15.41 15.54 9.61
N LYS A 53 -16.70 15.32 9.27
CA LYS A 53 -17.83 16.11 9.72
C LYS A 53 -18.95 15.22 10.22
N ASN A 54 -18.67 14.24 11.06
CA ASN A 54 -19.68 13.27 11.45
C ASN A 54 -20.92 13.96 12.06
N THR A 55 -22.09 13.51 11.63
CA THR A 55 -23.43 14.13 11.84
C THR A 55 -23.83 14.28 13.31
N ALA A 56 -23.15 13.61 14.24
CA ALA A 56 -23.42 13.71 15.67
C ALA A 56 -22.36 14.51 16.46
N ASP A 57 -21.35 15.08 15.79
CA ASP A 57 -20.17 15.72 16.43
C ASP A 57 -19.44 14.87 17.50
N VAL A 58 -19.88 13.63 17.71
CA VAL A 58 -19.35 12.73 18.75
C VAL A 58 -17.96 12.24 18.39
N ILE A 59 -17.77 11.75 17.13
CA ILE A 59 -16.48 11.27 16.67
C ILE A 59 -16.10 11.91 15.34
N LYS A 60 -14.86 12.38 15.23
CA LYS A 60 -14.28 12.96 13.99
C LYS A 60 -12.91 12.33 13.76
N PHE A 61 -12.64 11.95 12.51
CA PHE A 61 -11.37 11.36 12.13
C PHE A 61 -10.45 12.42 11.53
N THR A 62 -9.18 12.39 11.93
CA THR A 62 -8.12 13.22 11.34
C THR A 62 -7.09 12.40 10.56
N SER A 63 -6.94 11.13 10.92
CA SER A 63 -6.06 10.18 10.23
C SER A 63 -6.53 8.76 10.49
N VAL A 64 -6.53 7.93 9.45
CA VAL A 64 -6.74 6.49 9.55
C VAL A 64 -5.70 5.79 8.69
N LYS A 65 -4.92 4.91 9.32
CA LYS A 65 -3.86 4.13 8.67
C LYS A 65 -4.12 2.64 8.84
N LEU A 66 -3.96 1.89 7.75
CA LEU A 66 -4.04 0.43 7.73
C LEU A 66 -2.71 -0.15 7.28
N LEU A 67 -2.18 -1.13 8.02
CA LEU A 67 -1.03 -1.89 7.59
C LEU A 67 -1.51 -3.13 6.84
N ILE A 68 -1.35 -3.11 5.53
CA ILE A 68 -1.62 -4.28 4.67
C ILE A 68 -0.35 -5.10 4.63
N ARG A 69 -0.41 -6.29 5.22
CA ARG A 69 0.72 -7.22 5.18
C ARG A 69 0.81 -7.95 3.86
N ASP A 70 -0.34 -8.40 3.37
CA ASP A 70 -0.42 -9.20 2.16
C ASP A 70 -1.64 -8.78 1.33
N LEU A 71 -1.40 -8.45 0.08
CA LEU A 71 -2.39 -8.39 -0.99
C LEU A 71 -2.07 -9.55 -1.92
N LYS A 72 -3.04 -10.44 -2.12
CA LYS A 72 -2.88 -11.69 -2.87
C LYS A 72 -3.89 -11.76 -3.98
N PHE A 73 -3.47 -12.36 -5.08
CA PHE A 73 -4.31 -12.68 -6.21
C PHE A 73 -4.33 -14.20 -6.36
N GLU A 74 -5.50 -14.80 -6.26
CA GLU A 74 -5.69 -16.23 -6.40
C GLU A 74 -6.25 -16.51 -7.79
N LYS A 75 -5.69 -17.52 -8.48
CA LYS A 75 -6.06 -17.90 -9.84
C LYS A 75 -7.28 -18.80 -9.85
N GLU A 76 -8.09 -18.65 -10.90
CA GLU A 76 -9.20 -19.57 -11.15
C GLU A 76 -8.69 -21.02 -11.30
N ASN A 77 -9.40 -21.97 -10.68
CA ASN A 77 -9.20 -23.43 -10.83
C ASN A 77 -7.82 -24.01 -10.39
N THR A 78 -7.08 -23.37 -9.50
CA THR A 78 -5.87 -23.96 -8.93
C THR A 78 -6.14 -24.53 -7.54
N GLU A 79 -6.63 -25.77 -7.46
CA GLU A 79 -6.58 -26.54 -6.22
C GLU A 79 -5.13 -26.92 -5.91
N GLY A 80 -4.54 -26.24 -4.93
CA GLY A 80 -3.24 -26.57 -4.35
C GLY A 80 -2.02 -26.17 -5.19
N THR A 81 -1.12 -25.34 -4.63
CA THR A 81 0.18 -24.91 -5.19
C THR A 81 0.19 -24.06 -6.44
N GLY A 82 -0.94 -23.52 -6.88
CA GLY A 82 -1.00 -22.53 -7.96
C GLY A 82 -0.35 -21.21 -7.55
N SER A 83 0.37 -20.58 -8.44
CA SER A 83 1.15 -19.37 -8.23
C SER A 83 0.27 -18.22 -7.69
N GLU A 84 0.34 -18.04 -6.38
CA GLU A 84 -0.19 -16.89 -5.68
C GLU A 84 0.72 -15.69 -5.94
N VAL A 85 0.18 -14.58 -6.41
CA VAL A 85 0.90 -13.32 -6.47
C VAL A 85 0.68 -12.58 -5.15
N LYS A 86 1.77 -12.20 -4.50
CA LYS A 86 1.75 -11.54 -3.20
C LYS A 86 2.48 -10.22 -3.22
N ILE A 87 1.84 -9.19 -2.69
CA ILE A 87 2.37 -7.83 -2.58
C ILE A 87 2.26 -7.38 -1.14
N GLY A 88 3.25 -6.67 -0.65
CA GLY A 88 3.29 -6.12 0.72
C GLY A 88 4.59 -6.43 1.45
N PRO A 89 4.75 -5.89 2.67
CA PRO A 89 3.80 -5.01 3.38
C PRO A 89 3.81 -3.57 2.88
N PHE A 90 2.68 -2.86 2.99
CA PHE A 90 2.55 -1.43 2.72
C PHE A 90 1.49 -0.78 3.63
N VAL A 91 1.55 0.54 3.76
CA VAL A 91 0.58 1.31 4.56
C VAL A 91 -0.40 2.05 3.65
N ILE A 92 -1.67 1.93 3.98
CA ILE A 92 -2.74 2.71 3.40
C ILE A 92 -3.09 3.85 4.34
N ASN A 93 -2.99 5.08 3.86
CA ASN A 93 -3.56 6.25 4.51
C ASN A 93 -4.92 6.52 3.86
N LEU A 94 -6.02 6.41 4.63
CA LEU A 94 -7.35 6.63 4.08
C LEU A 94 -7.56 8.10 3.72
N ASN A 95 -8.11 8.33 2.55
CA ASN A 95 -8.63 9.65 2.18
C ASN A 95 -10.01 9.84 2.83
N LEU A 96 -10.09 10.71 3.83
CA LEU A 96 -11.29 10.94 4.62
C LEU A 96 -12.28 11.93 3.97
N THR A 97 -12.00 12.40 2.76
CA THR A 97 -12.84 13.38 2.05
C THR A 97 -13.98 12.74 1.26
N GLY A 98 -13.97 11.42 1.14
CA GLY A 98 -14.98 10.67 0.37
C GLY A 98 -14.63 10.52 -1.11
N THR A 99 -13.39 10.87 -1.51
CA THR A 99 -12.93 10.65 -2.88
C THR A 99 -12.15 9.35 -2.98
N ILE A 100 -12.27 8.68 -4.12
CA ILE A 100 -11.49 7.48 -4.43
C ILE A 100 -10.03 7.87 -4.62
N ASN A 101 -9.11 7.11 -4.04
CA ASN A 101 -7.69 7.25 -4.32
C ASN A 101 -7.02 5.91 -4.58
N THR A 102 -6.15 5.86 -5.57
CA THR A 102 -5.33 4.69 -5.86
C THR A 102 -4.19 4.60 -4.85
N VAL A 103 -4.07 3.44 -4.20
CA VAL A 103 -3.09 3.20 -3.12
C VAL A 103 -2.00 2.22 -3.50
N VAL A 104 -2.27 1.38 -4.50
CA VAL A 104 -1.31 0.42 -5.05
C VAL A 104 -1.44 0.42 -6.57
N VAL A 105 -0.31 0.43 -7.26
CA VAL A 105 -0.22 0.18 -8.71
C VAL A 105 0.93 -0.79 -8.91
N VAL A 106 0.67 -1.90 -9.58
CA VAL A 106 1.62 -3.00 -9.74
C VAL A 106 1.45 -3.71 -11.06
N ASN A 107 2.47 -4.45 -11.45
CA ASN A 107 2.39 -5.41 -12.52
C ASN A 107 2.26 -6.82 -11.94
N ILE A 108 1.18 -7.51 -12.27
CA ILE A 108 0.95 -8.90 -11.89
C ILE A 108 1.03 -9.79 -13.15
N PRO A 109 1.42 -11.07 -13.02
CA PRO A 109 1.54 -11.97 -14.17
C PRO A 109 0.25 -12.09 -14.96
N ASN A 110 0.38 -12.29 -16.27
CA ASN A 110 -0.76 -12.57 -17.13
C ASN A 110 -1.40 -13.89 -16.72
N ASP A 111 -2.67 -13.84 -16.32
CA ASP A 111 -3.48 -15.00 -15.94
C ASP A 111 -4.95 -14.58 -15.71
N ILE A 112 -5.79 -15.54 -15.29
CA ILE A 112 -7.17 -15.31 -14.87
C ILE A 112 -7.23 -15.39 -13.35
N TYR A 113 -7.69 -14.33 -12.70
CA TYR A 113 -7.82 -14.20 -11.26
C TYR A 113 -9.29 -14.04 -10.88
N ASP A 114 -9.77 -14.87 -9.97
CA ASP A 114 -11.16 -14.86 -9.51
C ASP A 114 -11.32 -14.50 -8.02
N GLU A 115 -10.21 -14.47 -7.28
CA GLU A 115 -10.21 -14.08 -5.88
C GLU A 115 -9.09 -13.09 -5.56
N ILE A 116 -9.42 -12.08 -4.77
CA ILE A 116 -8.45 -11.18 -4.16
C ILE A 116 -8.53 -11.34 -2.65
N ALA A 117 -7.41 -11.60 -2.02
CA ALA A 117 -7.30 -11.65 -0.58
C ALA A 117 -6.40 -10.55 -0.06
N PHE A 118 -6.80 -9.89 1.02
CA PHE A 118 -5.92 -8.95 1.71
C PHE A 118 -5.91 -9.23 3.20
N LYS A 119 -4.75 -9.00 3.79
CA LYS A 119 -4.51 -9.24 5.20
C LYS A 119 -4.03 -7.96 5.86
N ILE A 120 -4.88 -7.39 6.71
CA ILE A 120 -4.49 -6.37 7.67
C ILE A 120 -3.86 -7.09 8.84
N HIS A 121 -2.59 -6.81 9.11
CA HIS A 121 -1.86 -7.52 10.15
C HIS A 121 -0.63 -6.75 10.60
N LYS A 122 -0.37 -6.79 11.91
CA LYS A 122 0.86 -6.23 12.47
C LYS A 122 2.10 -6.94 11.93
N VAL A 123 3.21 -6.22 11.80
CA VAL A 123 4.52 -6.80 11.42
C VAL A 123 5.02 -7.83 12.43
N GLY A 124 5.91 -8.70 12.01
CA GLY A 124 6.63 -9.60 12.90
C GLY A 124 7.54 -8.86 13.89
N GLY A 125 8.01 -9.55 14.95
CA GLY A 125 8.85 -8.94 15.98
C GLY A 125 10.16 -8.36 15.43
N SER A 126 10.79 -9.04 14.47
CA SER A 126 12.05 -8.64 13.83
C SER A 126 11.84 -7.79 12.57
N GLU A 127 10.61 -7.68 12.06
CA GLU A 127 10.33 -6.92 10.85
C GLU A 127 10.27 -5.42 11.12
N THR A 128 10.78 -4.61 10.19
CA THR A 128 10.61 -3.15 10.18
C THR A 128 9.31 -2.83 9.41
N PRO A 129 8.36 -2.12 10.04
CA PRO A 129 7.17 -1.69 9.32
C PRO A 129 7.50 -0.61 8.29
N PRO A 130 6.72 -0.48 7.20
CA PRO A 130 6.87 0.61 6.23
C PRO A 130 6.65 2.00 6.83
N ASP A 131 5.88 2.10 7.91
CA ASP A 131 5.69 3.30 8.73
C ASP A 131 6.04 2.96 10.18
N PRO A 132 7.03 3.63 10.78
CA PRO A 132 7.50 3.32 12.15
C PRO A 132 6.42 3.47 13.21
N GLU A 133 5.35 4.23 12.97
CA GLU A 133 4.23 4.38 13.91
C GLU A 133 3.52 3.05 14.23
N PHE A 134 3.66 2.02 13.37
CA PHE A 134 3.10 0.69 13.60
C PHE A 134 3.90 -0.19 14.56
N LYS A 135 5.00 0.32 15.12
CA LYS A 135 5.85 -0.43 16.03
C LYS A 135 6.43 0.50 17.09
N GLU A 136 6.14 0.23 18.36
CA GLU A 136 6.53 1.07 19.51
C GLU A 136 7.04 0.21 20.67
N GLY A 137 7.47 0.88 21.73
CA GLY A 137 8.02 0.28 22.94
C GLY A 137 9.54 0.10 22.88
N ASP A 138 10.17 0.00 24.05
CA ASP A 138 11.63 -0.07 24.19
C ASP A 138 12.25 -1.26 23.42
N ASN A 139 11.52 -2.36 23.32
CA ASN A 139 11.93 -3.57 22.60
C ASN A 139 11.14 -3.76 21.28
N ASN A 140 10.45 -2.72 20.81
CA ASN A 140 9.54 -2.84 19.66
C ASN A 140 8.49 -3.97 19.82
N ASP A 141 8.02 -4.19 21.03
CA ASP A 141 7.08 -5.25 21.39
C ASP A 141 5.62 -4.86 21.10
N GLN A 142 5.33 -3.56 21.09
CA GLN A 142 4.02 -3.04 20.75
C GLN A 142 3.91 -2.85 19.22
N ARG A 143 3.06 -3.67 18.60
CA ARG A 143 2.90 -3.72 17.16
C ARG A 143 1.43 -3.62 16.80
N TYR A 144 1.13 -2.77 15.84
CA TYR A 144 -0.23 -2.42 15.45
C TYR A 144 -0.52 -2.79 14.00
N SER A 145 -1.79 -2.90 13.68
CA SER A 145 -2.30 -3.18 12.32
C SER A 145 -3.17 -2.03 11.79
N VAL A 146 -3.80 -1.27 12.71
CA VAL A 146 -4.62 -0.11 12.39
C VAL A 146 -4.29 1.00 13.39
N ILE A 147 -4.17 2.23 12.89
CA ILE A 147 -3.96 3.43 13.72
C ILE A 147 -5.00 4.46 13.29
N ILE A 148 -5.77 4.96 14.27
CA ILE A 148 -6.84 5.92 14.06
C ILE A 148 -6.62 7.11 14.97
N LYS A 149 -6.63 8.32 14.42
CA LYS A 149 -6.54 9.56 15.17
C LYS A 149 -7.77 10.42 14.91
N GLY A 150 -8.19 11.13 15.94
CA GLY A 150 -9.35 11.98 15.81
C GLY A 150 -9.75 12.68 17.11
N THR A 151 -11.00 13.07 17.20
CA THR A 151 -11.63 13.61 18.42
C THR A 151 -12.90 12.84 18.76
N PHE A 152 -13.12 12.62 20.04
CA PHE A 152 -14.35 12.08 20.59
C PHE A 152 -14.91 13.07 21.61
N ASN A 153 -16.12 13.59 21.39
CA ASN A 153 -16.69 14.68 22.19
C ASN A 153 -15.72 15.86 22.34
N GLY A 154 -15.05 16.25 21.24
CA GLY A 154 -14.08 17.35 21.20
C GLY A 154 -12.69 17.04 21.78
N ASN A 155 -12.50 15.92 22.47
CA ASN A 155 -11.21 15.51 23.02
C ASN A 155 -10.44 14.60 22.04
N THR A 156 -9.15 14.83 21.88
CA THR A 156 -8.30 14.04 20.99
C THR A 156 -8.15 12.60 21.46
N PHE A 157 -8.04 11.68 20.49
CA PHE A 157 -7.70 10.29 20.76
C PHE A 157 -6.72 9.73 19.71
N VAL A 158 -6.00 8.70 20.12
CA VAL A 158 -5.27 7.79 19.24
C VAL A 158 -5.68 6.38 19.60
N TYR A 159 -6.32 5.69 18.65
CA TYR A 159 -6.69 4.29 18.79
C TYR A 159 -5.73 3.42 17.97
N LYS A 160 -5.19 2.36 18.56
CA LYS A 160 -4.21 1.48 17.94
C LYS A 160 -4.65 0.02 18.10
N SER A 161 -5.14 -0.58 17.01
CA SER A 161 -5.55 -1.98 17.01
C SER A 161 -4.37 -2.91 16.79
N LYS A 162 -4.33 -4.00 17.54
CA LYS A 162 -3.39 -5.12 17.38
C LYS A 162 -4.00 -6.30 16.64
N LYS A 163 -5.27 -6.21 16.26
CA LYS A 163 -6.03 -7.29 15.63
C LYS A 163 -5.63 -7.48 14.18
N SER A 164 -5.77 -8.71 13.74
CA SER A 164 -5.62 -9.08 12.34
C SER A 164 -6.99 -9.28 11.72
N ALA A 165 -7.17 -8.77 10.50
CA ALA A 165 -8.31 -9.05 9.66
C ALA A 165 -7.82 -9.63 8.35
N GLN A 166 -8.39 -10.74 7.92
CA GLN A 166 -8.17 -11.31 6.60
C GLN A 166 -9.50 -11.35 5.88
N GLN A 167 -9.52 -10.82 4.68
CA GLN A 167 -10.66 -10.85 3.79
C GLN A 167 -10.27 -11.56 2.50
N LYS A 168 -11.10 -12.51 2.08
CA LYS A 168 -11.08 -13.15 0.78
C LYS A 168 -12.33 -12.73 0.05
N ILE A 169 -12.15 -12.21 -1.13
CA ILE A 169 -13.22 -11.63 -1.91
C ILE A 169 -13.19 -12.30 -3.27
N LYS A 170 -14.19 -13.13 -3.49
CA LYS A 170 -14.43 -13.70 -4.80
C LYS A 170 -14.99 -12.61 -5.70
N LEU A 171 -14.33 -12.38 -6.83
CA LEU A 171 -14.82 -11.46 -7.84
C LEU A 171 -16.07 -12.04 -8.47
N LYS A 172 -17.05 -11.18 -8.79
CA LYS A 172 -18.27 -11.60 -9.46
C LYS A 172 -17.99 -12.14 -10.86
N SER A 173 -17.05 -11.48 -11.55
CA SER A 173 -16.48 -11.95 -12.81
C SER A 173 -14.96 -12.02 -12.68
N PRO A 174 -14.31 -13.14 -13.08
CA PRO A 174 -12.86 -13.23 -13.09
C PRO A 174 -12.20 -12.13 -13.91
N ILE A 175 -11.04 -11.66 -13.47
CA ILE A 175 -10.24 -10.66 -14.17
C ILE A 175 -9.20 -11.40 -15.02
N THR A 176 -9.22 -11.19 -16.34
CA THR A 176 -8.17 -11.66 -17.23
C THR A 176 -7.10 -10.59 -17.37
N ILE A 177 -5.91 -10.86 -16.87
CA ILE A 177 -4.73 -10.01 -17.04
C ILE A 177 -3.96 -10.54 -18.25
N ASP A 178 -3.90 -9.76 -19.31
CA ASP A 178 -3.24 -10.10 -20.59
C ASP A 178 -2.32 -8.97 -21.07
N GLY A 179 -2.21 -7.90 -20.30
CA GLY A 179 -1.43 -6.71 -20.64
C GLY A 179 -2.15 -5.73 -21.60
N SER A 180 -3.37 -6.02 -22.03
CA SER A 180 -4.13 -5.16 -22.96
C SER A 180 -4.70 -3.91 -22.28
N LYS A 181 -4.93 -3.97 -20.97
CA LYS A 181 -5.49 -2.88 -20.16
C LYS A 181 -5.07 -3.00 -18.70
N THR A 182 -5.24 -1.90 -17.98
CA THR A 182 -5.09 -1.89 -16.52
C THR A 182 -6.44 -2.15 -15.87
N PHE A 183 -6.46 -3.09 -14.92
CA PHE A 183 -7.62 -3.35 -14.08
C PHE A 183 -7.52 -2.57 -12.78
N ASN A 184 -8.65 -2.09 -12.29
CA ASN A 184 -8.75 -1.50 -10.97
C ASN A 184 -9.78 -2.23 -10.13
N VAL A 185 -9.44 -2.39 -8.85
CA VAL A 185 -10.35 -2.90 -7.82
C VAL A 185 -10.47 -1.83 -6.75
N THR A 186 -11.71 -1.53 -6.36
CA THR A 186 -11.99 -0.53 -5.33
C THR A 186 -12.49 -1.21 -4.05
N LEU A 187 -11.77 -0.94 -2.94
CA LEU A 187 -12.14 -1.34 -1.59
C LEU A 187 -12.89 -0.19 -0.91
N ILE A 188 -14.10 -0.45 -0.41
CA ILE A 188 -14.82 0.51 0.42
C ILE A 188 -14.43 0.30 1.89
N VAL A 189 -14.00 1.38 2.53
CA VAL A 189 -13.67 1.40 3.95
C VAL A 189 -14.44 2.51 4.63
N ASP A 190 -15.28 2.14 5.60
CA ASP A 190 -16.04 3.10 6.42
C ASP A 190 -15.58 3.06 7.89
N PRO A 191 -14.64 3.91 8.29
CA PRO A 191 -14.17 3.96 9.67
C PRO A 191 -15.24 4.34 10.70
N SER A 192 -16.33 4.98 10.28
CA SER A 192 -17.41 5.32 11.22
C SER A 192 -18.08 4.08 11.81
N LYS A 193 -18.15 3.00 11.02
CA LYS A 193 -18.72 1.71 11.44
C LYS A 193 -17.87 0.97 12.47
N TRP A 194 -16.60 1.35 12.62
CA TRP A 194 -15.70 0.71 13.57
C TRP A 194 -15.96 1.13 15.01
N PHE A 195 -16.69 2.25 15.20
CA PHE A 195 -17.03 2.79 16.50
C PHE A 195 -18.54 2.78 16.76
N ASP A 196 -19.33 2.23 15.84
CA ASP A 196 -20.79 2.16 15.94
C ASP A 196 -21.25 0.74 16.32
N ASP A 197 -21.58 0.54 17.59
CA ASP A 197 -22.21 -0.70 18.09
C ASP A 197 -23.74 -0.54 18.10
N ASN A 198 -24.35 -0.83 16.95
CA ASN A 198 -25.81 -0.77 16.77
C ASN A 198 -26.43 0.58 17.15
N GLY A 199 -25.83 1.67 16.74
CA GLY A 199 -26.29 3.04 17.01
C GLY A 199 -25.70 3.66 18.29
N THR A 200 -24.91 2.91 19.05
CA THR A 200 -24.15 3.42 20.18
C THR A 200 -22.71 3.70 19.77
N ILE A 201 -22.30 4.96 19.79
CA ILE A 201 -20.93 5.32 19.44
C ILE A 201 -19.99 5.04 20.63
N LEU A 202 -19.06 4.13 20.42
CA LEU A 202 -18.10 3.69 21.42
C LEU A 202 -16.97 4.73 21.60
N ASP A 203 -16.66 5.07 22.86
CA ASP A 203 -15.51 5.93 23.16
C ASP A 203 -14.20 5.16 22.90
N PRO A 204 -13.34 5.59 21.95
CA PRO A 204 -12.08 4.94 21.66
C PRO A 204 -11.02 5.04 22.77
N ARG A 205 -11.24 5.89 23.77
CA ARG A 205 -10.34 6.08 24.93
C ARG A 205 -10.68 5.15 26.09
N ASP A 206 -11.88 4.59 26.07
CA ASP A 206 -12.30 3.62 27.08
C ASP A 206 -11.80 2.22 26.70
N GLN A 207 -10.87 1.72 27.49
CA GLN A 207 -10.26 0.40 27.29
C GLN A 207 -11.29 -0.74 27.29
N SER A 208 -12.41 -0.57 27.98
CA SER A 208 -13.50 -1.58 28.01
C SER A 208 -14.14 -1.77 26.61
N ASN A 209 -14.02 -0.80 25.71
CA ASN A 209 -14.53 -0.83 24.35
C ASN A 209 -13.55 -1.46 23.36
N GLU A 210 -12.26 -1.66 23.72
CA GLU A 210 -11.21 -2.10 22.81
C GLU A 210 -11.59 -3.37 22.04
N SER A 211 -12.05 -4.41 22.72
CA SER A 211 -12.42 -5.67 22.07
C SER A 211 -13.60 -5.52 21.10
N LYS A 212 -14.57 -4.65 21.42
CA LYS A 212 -15.70 -4.39 20.52
C LYS A 212 -15.26 -3.64 19.29
N ILE A 213 -14.51 -2.56 19.45
CA ILE A 213 -13.97 -1.75 18.34
C ILE A 213 -13.10 -2.62 17.43
N ASP A 214 -12.22 -3.44 17.99
CA ASP A 214 -11.38 -4.37 17.25
C ASP A 214 -12.20 -5.38 16.39
N ASN A 215 -13.32 -5.89 16.93
CA ASN A 215 -14.19 -6.77 16.20
C ASN A 215 -14.94 -6.03 15.09
N LEU A 216 -15.42 -4.81 15.37
CA LEU A 216 -16.07 -3.97 14.37
C LEU A 216 -15.13 -3.60 13.22
N ILE A 217 -13.85 -3.30 13.49
CA ILE A 217 -12.81 -3.10 12.47
C ILE A 217 -12.73 -4.34 11.58
N LYS A 218 -12.57 -5.53 12.18
CA LYS A 218 -12.47 -6.79 11.45
C LYS A 218 -13.69 -7.06 10.58
N ASP A 219 -14.89 -6.76 11.10
CA ASP A 219 -16.15 -7.14 10.47
C ASP A 219 -16.64 -6.17 9.39
N ASN A 220 -16.12 -4.93 9.37
CA ASN A 220 -16.57 -3.87 8.46
C ASN A 220 -15.61 -3.54 7.31
N ILE A 221 -14.62 -4.37 7.02
CA ILE A 221 -13.74 -4.24 5.85
C ILE A 221 -14.09 -5.37 4.88
N LYS A 222 -15.21 -5.25 4.14
CA LYS A 222 -15.75 -6.38 3.38
C LYS A 222 -16.20 -6.09 1.95
N GLN A 223 -16.23 -4.82 1.52
CA GLN A 223 -16.73 -4.49 0.20
C GLN A 223 -15.59 -4.20 -0.76
N VAL A 224 -15.43 -5.07 -1.74
CA VAL A 224 -14.52 -4.90 -2.87
C VAL A 224 -15.29 -5.23 -4.14
N PHE A 225 -15.02 -4.48 -5.19
CA PHE A 225 -15.58 -4.72 -6.51
C PHE A 225 -14.61 -4.24 -7.59
N ARG A 226 -14.79 -4.75 -8.79
CA ARG A 226 -14.10 -4.25 -9.97
C ARG A 226 -14.64 -2.86 -10.30
N ASP A 227 -13.73 -1.92 -10.57
CA ASP A 227 -14.03 -0.51 -10.82
C ASP A 227 -12.92 0.09 -11.70
N ASP A 228 -12.88 -0.35 -12.96
CA ASP A 228 -11.80 -0.01 -13.90
C ASP A 228 -11.77 1.50 -14.20
N ASN A 229 -12.94 2.14 -14.19
CA ASN A 229 -13.09 3.58 -14.44
C ASN A 229 -12.93 4.45 -13.18
N LYS A 230 -12.83 3.83 -11.99
CA LYS A 230 -12.65 4.48 -10.67
C LYS A 230 -13.76 5.48 -10.31
N ASP A 231 -15.00 5.16 -10.68
CA ASP A 231 -16.17 5.97 -10.33
C ASP A 231 -16.85 5.56 -9.01
N GLY A 232 -16.35 4.50 -8.36
CA GLY A 232 -16.86 3.97 -7.09
C GLY A 232 -18.07 3.06 -7.25
N LYS A 233 -18.34 2.59 -8.44
CA LYS A 233 -19.39 1.63 -8.74
C LYS A 233 -18.81 0.36 -9.34
N SER A 234 -19.53 -0.74 -9.17
CA SER A 234 -19.12 -2.00 -9.77
C SER A 234 -19.27 -1.96 -11.29
N ASP A 235 -18.22 -2.36 -11.99
CA ASP A 235 -18.19 -2.57 -13.44
C ASP A 235 -18.63 -4.01 -13.83
N ASP A 236 -19.11 -4.82 -12.88
CA ASP A 236 -19.58 -6.20 -13.02
C ASP A 236 -21.11 -6.30 -13.14
#